data_c035779f87736db9e802875a1514f7a4
#
_entry.id   c035779f87736db9e802875a1514f7a4
#
_cell.length_a   1.000
_cell.length_b   1.000
_cell.length_c   1.000
_cell.angle_alpha   90.00
_cell.angle_beta   90.00
_cell.angle_gamma   90.00
#
_symmetry.space_group_name_H-M   'P 1'
#
loop_
_entity.id
_entity.type
_entity.pdbx_description
1 polymer ?
#
loop_
_entity_poly.entity_id
_entity_poly.type
_entity_poly.pdbx_seq_one_letter_code
_entity_poly.pdbx_strand_id
1 'polypeptide(L)'
;ESRKIPEDLARKYCREIIMRNQQRHQTFTLIGFENNAGGYALKSPSGYKSSTTAGITTINDKGVRTDIPSSSSVLVFEGFFDFLSWQVLQSSLCPSCDVVVLNSVSNLNRASDYLRLHDKIVCFLDNDTAGKKAFSSIKMMLPDKQIADMSHLYQKHKDLSEMLQESRGFSSKLSLKL
;
A
#
# COMPACT_ATOMS: atom_id res chain seq x y z
N GLU A 1 -10.30 -8.41 -11.82
CA GLU A 1 -9.65 -9.54 -12.53
C GLU A 1 -8.35 -9.13 -13.23
N SER A 2 -8.26 -7.94 -13.85
CA SER A 2 -7.04 -7.50 -14.55
C SER A 2 -5.80 -7.39 -13.67
N ARG A 3 -5.97 -7.13 -12.37
CA ARG A 3 -4.87 -6.98 -11.41
C ARG A 3 -4.53 -8.26 -10.65
N LYS A 4 -5.15 -9.39 -10.95
CA LYS A 4 -4.96 -10.68 -10.27
C LYS A 4 -5.17 -10.64 -8.75
N ILE A 5 -5.93 -9.68 -8.27
CA ILE A 5 -6.35 -9.58 -6.88
C ILE A 5 -7.71 -10.30 -6.75
N PRO A 6 -7.84 -11.31 -5.89
CA PRO A 6 -9.10 -11.99 -5.63
C PRO A 6 -10.19 -11.02 -5.16
N GLU A 7 -11.42 -11.27 -5.58
CA GLU A 7 -12.54 -10.36 -5.30
C GLU A 7 -12.85 -10.27 -3.81
N ASP A 8 -12.81 -11.38 -3.10
CA ASP A 8 -13.02 -11.45 -1.64
C ASP A 8 -12.00 -10.61 -0.88
N LEU A 9 -10.71 -10.69 -1.29
CA LEU A 9 -9.65 -9.84 -0.73
C LEU A 9 -9.91 -8.35 -1.03
N ALA A 10 -10.28 -8.03 -2.27
CA ALA A 10 -10.61 -6.65 -2.64
C ALA A 10 -11.79 -6.12 -1.84
N ARG A 11 -12.87 -6.91 -1.68
CA ARG A 11 -14.06 -6.53 -0.90
C ARG A 11 -13.79 -6.37 0.59
N LYS A 12 -12.80 -7.08 1.14
CA LYS A 12 -12.38 -6.93 2.54
C LYS A 12 -11.88 -5.50 2.82
N TYR A 13 -11.09 -4.92 1.92
CA TYR A 13 -10.38 -3.65 2.15
C TYR A 13 -10.92 -2.48 1.34
N CYS A 14 -11.61 -2.72 0.24
CA CYS A 14 -12.07 -1.68 -0.68
C CYS A 14 -13.60 -1.59 -0.75
N ARG A 15 -14.06 -0.46 -1.31
CA ARG A 15 -15.48 -0.20 -1.61
C ARG A 15 -15.60 0.34 -3.03
N GLU A 16 -16.73 0.08 -3.67
CA GLU A 16 -17.11 0.77 -4.90
C GLU A 16 -17.60 2.18 -4.55
N ILE A 17 -17.01 3.18 -5.17
CA ILE A 17 -17.36 4.59 -4.99
C ILE A 17 -17.89 5.12 -6.32
N ILE A 18 -19.14 5.56 -6.29
CA ILE A 18 -19.80 6.16 -7.46
C ILE A 18 -19.59 7.68 -7.42
N MET A 19 -18.85 8.20 -8.39
CA MET A 19 -18.66 9.64 -8.56
C MET A 19 -19.49 10.15 -9.73
N ARG A 20 -20.20 11.26 -9.54
CA ARG A 20 -20.96 11.94 -10.59
C ARG A 20 -20.25 13.24 -10.97
N ASN A 21 -19.91 13.39 -12.23
CA ASN A 21 -19.49 14.67 -12.79
C ASN A 21 -20.75 15.44 -13.22
N GLN A 22 -21.14 16.44 -12.44
CA GLN A 22 -22.36 17.23 -12.70
C GLN A 22 -22.30 18.00 -14.01
N GLN A 23 -21.11 18.50 -14.41
CA GLN A 23 -20.95 19.28 -15.65
C GLN A 23 -21.06 18.42 -16.91
N ARG A 24 -20.65 17.16 -16.84
CA ARG A 24 -20.66 16.24 -18.00
C ARG A 24 -21.77 15.20 -17.93
N HIS A 25 -22.61 15.21 -16.90
CA HIS A 25 -23.65 14.20 -16.65
C HIS A 25 -23.13 12.75 -16.72
N GLN A 26 -21.86 12.55 -16.32
CA GLN A 26 -21.19 11.26 -16.36
C GLN A 26 -21.05 10.67 -14.96
N THR A 27 -21.25 9.35 -14.87
CA THR A 27 -21.05 8.62 -13.64
C THR A 27 -19.84 7.69 -13.81
N PHE A 28 -18.95 7.68 -12.82
CA PHE A 28 -17.76 6.86 -12.81
C PHE A 28 -17.79 5.95 -11.58
N THR A 29 -17.48 4.68 -11.77
CA THR A 29 -17.25 3.75 -10.67
C THR A 29 -15.75 3.68 -10.40
N LEU A 30 -15.36 3.94 -9.16
CA LEU A 30 -13.98 3.91 -8.68
C LEU A 30 -13.84 2.89 -7.56
N ILE A 31 -12.63 2.39 -7.39
CA ILE A 31 -12.27 1.58 -6.22
C ILE A 31 -11.76 2.54 -5.16
N GLY A 32 -12.42 2.56 -4.01
CA GLY A 32 -12.06 3.36 -2.85
C GLY A 32 -11.42 2.52 -1.76
N PHE A 33 -10.27 2.96 -1.29
CA PHE A 33 -9.56 2.41 -0.14
C PHE A 33 -9.58 3.45 0.98
N GLU A 34 -10.25 3.12 2.08
CA GLU A 34 -10.50 4.07 3.16
C GLU A 34 -9.23 4.39 3.94
N ASN A 35 -9.05 5.66 4.31
CA ASN A 35 -7.90 6.13 5.07
C ASN A 35 -8.28 6.58 6.49
N ASN A 36 -7.28 6.83 7.33
CA ASN A 36 -7.48 7.20 8.74
C ASN A 36 -8.11 8.59 8.92
N ALA A 37 -8.13 9.43 7.87
CA ALA A 37 -8.79 10.73 7.89
C ALA A 37 -10.30 10.66 7.55
N GLY A 38 -10.87 9.46 7.46
CA GLY A 38 -12.28 9.24 7.11
C GLY A 38 -12.59 9.46 5.63
N GLY A 39 -11.57 9.55 4.78
CA GLY A 39 -11.71 9.66 3.33
C GLY A 39 -11.29 8.40 2.60
N TYR A 40 -11.21 8.49 1.27
CA TYR A 40 -10.84 7.37 0.39
C TYR A 40 -9.72 7.77 -0.57
N ALA A 41 -8.72 6.92 -0.70
CA ALA A 41 -7.88 6.91 -1.89
C ALA A 41 -8.66 6.23 -3.01
N LEU A 42 -8.75 6.87 -4.16
CA LEU A 42 -9.59 6.47 -5.28
C LEU A 42 -8.75 6.10 -6.49
N LYS A 43 -9.04 4.96 -7.11
CA LYS A 43 -8.42 4.54 -8.37
C LYS A 43 -9.48 3.97 -9.32
N SER A 44 -9.34 4.26 -10.62
CA SER A 44 -10.12 3.62 -11.68
C SER A 44 -9.33 2.53 -12.39
N PRO A 45 -10.00 1.62 -13.11
CA PRO A 45 -9.33 0.68 -14.02
C PRO A 45 -8.54 1.39 -15.13
N SER A 46 -8.96 2.57 -15.55
CA SER A 46 -8.31 3.40 -16.59
C SER A 46 -7.09 4.20 -16.10
N GLY A 47 -6.66 4.03 -14.83
CA GLY A 47 -5.49 4.72 -14.29
C GLY A 47 -5.74 6.06 -13.60
N TYR A 48 -7.00 6.52 -13.53
CA TYR A 48 -7.34 7.72 -12.77
C TYR A 48 -7.03 7.51 -11.27
N LYS A 49 -6.43 8.53 -10.64
CA LYS A 49 -6.09 8.55 -9.21
C LYS A 49 -6.59 9.84 -8.59
N SER A 50 -7.19 9.74 -7.41
CA SER A 50 -7.67 10.88 -6.63
C SER A 50 -7.80 10.49 -5.16
N SER A 51 -8.23 11.40 -4.32
CA SER A 51 -8.67 11.13 -2.95
C SER A 51 -9.81 12.07 -2.58
N THR A 52 -10.73 11.61 -1.74
CA THR A 52 -11.76 12.49 -1.17
C THR A 52 -11.18 13.36 -0.05
N THR A 53 -10.29 12.77 0.74
CA THR A 53 -9.50 13.44 1.78
C THR A 53 -8.11 12.81 1.77
N ALA A 54 -7.06 13.62 1.82
CA ALA A 54 -5.69 13.12 1.85
C ALA A 54 -5.38 12.47 3.21
N GLY A 55 -4.86 11.25 3.19
CA GLY A 55 -4.54 10.51 4.40
C GLY A 55 -3.84 9.18 4.12
N ILE A 56 -3.14 8.69 5.12
CA ILE A 56 -2.58 7.34 5.17
C ILE A 56 -3.63 6.35 5.64
N THR A 57 -3.39 5.06 5.41
CA THR A 57 -4.16 3.98 6.03
C THR A 57 -3.22 3.13 6.86
N THR A 58 -3.55 2.89 8.12
CA THR A 58 -2.83 1.99 9.01
C THR A 58 -3.70 0.76 9.32
N ILE A 59 -3.07 -0.40 9.32
CA ILE A 59 -3.73 -1.70 9.54
C ILE A 59 -2.82 -2.49 10.48
N ASN A 60 -3.37 -3.05 11.53
CA ASN A 60 -2.59 -3.86 12.48
C ASN A 60 -2.31 -5.28 11.93
N ASP A 61 -1.49 -6.04 12.65
CA ASP A 61 -1.11 -7.42 12.31
C ASP A 61 -2.29 -8.40 12.19
N LYS A 62 -3.46 -8.04 12.75
CA LYS A 62 -4.72 -8.80 12.64
C LYS A 62 -5.56 -8.39 11.43
N GLY A 63 -5.07 -7.46 10.62
CA GLY A 63 -5.76 -6.94 9.44
C GLY A 63 -6.92 -5.98 9.77
N VAL A 64 -6.91 -5.38 10.96
CA VAL A 64 -7.87 -4.37 11.42
C VAL A 64 -7.29 -2.99 11.18
N ARG A 65 -8.08 -2.10 10.56
CA ARG A 65 -7.69 -0.70 10.39
C ARG A 65 -7.72 0.02 11.74
N THR A 66 -6.59 0.53 12.17
CA THR A 66 -6.39 1.20 13.45
C THR A 66 -5.08 1.99 13.42
N ASP A 67 -4.98 3.04 14.22
CA ASP A 67 -3.76 3.80 14.47
C ASP A 67 -2.99 3.30 15.71
N ILE A 68 -3.47 2.23 16.34
CA ILE A 68 -2.82 1.59 17.48
C ILE A 68 -1.95 0.43 16.96
N PRO A 69 -0.62 0.51 17.10
CA PRO A 69 0.28 -0.57 16.70
C PRO A 69 0.05 -1.85 17.51
N SER A 70 0.28 -2.98 16.88
CA SER A 70 0.24 -4.30 17.54
C SER A 70 1.51 -5.12 17.31
N SER A 71 2.43 -4.60 16.48
CA SER A 71 3.71 -5.22 16.14
C SER A 71 4.87 -4.24 16.31
N SER A 72 6.07 -4.73 16.55
CA SER A 72 7.31 -3.94 16.49
C SER A 72 7.80 -3.71 15.04
N SER A 73 7.16 -4.35 14.07
CA SER A 73 7.53 -4.27 12.65
C SER A 73 6.38 -3.74 11.81
N VAL A 74 6.67 -2.88 10.84
CA VAL A 74 5.68 -2.30 9.93
C VAL A 74 6.11 -2.42 8.48
N LEU A 75 5.15 -2.76 7.62
CA LEU A 75 5.29 -2.74 6.16
C LEU A 75 4.75 -1.42 5.61
N VAL A 76 5.51 -0.76 4.75
CA VAL A 76 5.11 0.51 4.14
C VAL A 76 4.90 0.32 2.65
N PHE A 77 3.71 0.64 2.16
CA PHE A 77 3.34 0.59 0.74
C PHE A 77 3.04 2.00 0.22
N GLU A 78 3.43 2.28 -1.04
CA GLU A 78 3.08 3.55 -1.65
C GLU A 78 1.59 3.63 -1.97
N GLY A 79 1.02 2.58 -2.52
CA GLY A 79 -0.39 2.51 -2.93
C GLY A 79 -1.12 1.28 -2.41
N PHE A 80 -2.45 1.37 -2.33
CA PHE A 80 -3.24 0.24 -1.82
C PHE A 80 -3.27 -0.98 -2.75
N PHE A 81 -3.02 -0.82 -4.05
CA PHE A 81 -2.88 -1.98 -4.94
C PHE A 81 -1.61 -2.77 -4.66
N ASP A 82 -0.52 -2.11 -4.20
CA ASP A 82 0.70 -2.78 -3.80
C ASP A 82 0.48 -3.57 -2.52
N PHE A 83 -0.23 -2.97 -1.55
CA PHE A 83 -0.67 -3.67 -0.35
C PHE A 83 -1.55 -4.90 -0.68
N LEU A 84 -2.55 -4.77 -1.55
CA LEU A 84 -3.39 -5.89 -1.95
C LEU A 84 -2.59 -6.95 -2.72
N SER A 85 -1.65 -6.54 -3.55
CA SER A 85 -0.74 -7.47 -4.26
C SER A 85 0.16 -8.22 -3.27
N TRP A 86 0.67 -7.53 -2.25
CA TRP A 86 1.38 -8.16 -1.15
C TRP A 86 0.51 -9.22 -0.46
N GLN A 87 -0.74 -8.93 -0.15
CA GLN A 87 -1.67 -9.89 0.47
C GLN A 87 -1.87 -11.15 -0.39
N VAL A 88 -1.86 -11.02 -1.72
CA VAL A 88 -1.94 -12.16 -2.66
C VAL A 88 -0.65 -12.97 -2.66
N LEU A 89 0.51 -12.30 -2.66
CA LEU A 89 1.83 -12.93 -2.72
C LEU A 89 2.23 -13.56 -1.38
N GLN A 90 1.63 -13.11 -0.30
CA GLN A 90 1.97 -13.43 1.07
C GLN A 90 1.34 -14.74 1.53
N SER A 91 1.91 -15.86 1.22
CA SER A 91 1.54 -17.08 1.95
C SER A 91 2.33 -17.32 3.25
N SER A 92 3.41 -16.55 3.54
CA SER A 92 4.27 -16.86 4.70
C SER A 92 5.26 -15.79 5.18
N LEU A 93 5.27 -14.57 4.67
CA LEU A 93 6.46 -13.69 4.81
C LEU A 93 6.50 -12.76 6.04
N CYS A 94 5.39 -12.39 6.59
CA CYS A 94 5.33 -11.63 7.85
C CYS A 94 3.93 -11.74 8.45
N PRO A 95 3.66 -12.79 9.21
CA PRO A 95 2.32 -13.03 9.76
C PRO A 95 1.94 -12.03 10.87
N SER A 96 2.89 -11.22 11.33
CA SER A 96 2.72 -10.35 12.50
C SER A 96 3.34 -8.96 12.29
N CYS A 97 3.07 -8.33 11.14
CA CYS A 97 3.51 -6.97 10.87
C CYS A 97 2.31 -6.03 10.75
N ASP A 98 2.44 -4.85 11.33
CA ASP A 98 1.53 -3.75 11.02
C ASP A 98 1.78 -3.25 9.59
N VAL A 99 0.84 -2.51 9.04
CA VAL A 99 0.90 -1.98 7.68
C VAL A 99 0.59 -0.49 7.67
N VAL A 100 1.35 0.25 6.87
CA VAL A 100 1.04 1.62 6.45
C VAL A 100 0.92 1.67 4.94
N VAL A 101 -0.21 2.14 4.45
CA VAL A 101 -0.38 2.51 3.04
C VAL A 101 -0.38 4.03 2.95
N LEU A 102 0.61 4.59 2.27
CA LEU A 102 0.76 6.04 2.12
C LEU A 102 -0.38 6.65 1.27
N ASN A 103 -0.95 5.86 0.34
CA ASN A 103 -1.91 6.29 -0.68
C ASN A 103 -1.36 7.35 -1.67
N SER A 104 -0.26 7.99 -1.31
CA SER A 104 0.61 8.86 -2.11
C SER A 104 1.86 9.16 -1.30
N VAL A 105 3.02 9.30 -1.93
CA VAL A 105 4.26 9.72 -1.27
C VAL A 105 4.14 11.10 -0.59
N SER A 106 3.23 11.95 -1.05
CA SER A 106 2.94 13.25 -0.42
C SER A 106 2.38 13.15 1.00
N ASN A 107 1.85 11.99 1.38
CA ASN A 107 1.35 11.73 2.73
C ASN A 107 2.42 11.18 3.68
N LEU A 108 3.69 11.05 3.25
CA LEU A 108 4.74 10.45 4.06
C LEU A 108 4.89 11.13 5.44
N ASN A 109 4.84 12.46 5.49
CA ASN A 109 4.92 13.18 6.77
C ASN A 109 3.79 12.82 7.74
N ARG A 110 2.62 12.43 7.22
CA ARG A 110 1.49 11.98 8.05
C ARG A 110 1.73 10.59 8.67
N ALA A 111 2.62 9.81 8.06
CA ALA A 111 2.98 8.48 8.57
C ALA A 111 4.07 8.53 9.64
N SER A 112 4.80 9.65 9.76
CA SER A 112 6.02 9.73 10.58
C SER A 112 5.81 9.28 12.02
N ASP A 113 4.76 9.76 12.67
CA ASP A 113 4.50 9.44 14.08
C ASP A 113 4.15 7.98 14.29
N TYR A 114 3.34 7.40 13.38
CA TYR A 114 3.03 5.98 13.43
C TYR A 114 4.26 5.11 13.17
N LEU A 115 5.11 5.49 12.20
CA LEU A 115 6.35 4.77 11.90
C LEU A 115 7.34 4.79 13.07
N ARG A 116 7.40 5.88 13.86
CA ARG A 116 8.26 5.98 15.05
C ARG A 116 7.95 4.94 16.13
N LEU A 117 6.71 4.43 16.15
CA LEU A 117 6.28 3.43 17.14
C LEU A 117 6.81 2.01 16.84
N HIS A 118 7.49 1.83 15.70
CA HIS A 118 8.01 0.52 15.26
C HIS A 118 9.54 0.52 15.28
N ASP A 119 10.15 -0.63 15.54
CA ASP A 119 11.61 -0.83 15.51
C ASP A 119 12.11 -1.15 14.12
N LYS A 120 11.30 -1.87 13.35
CA LYS A 120 11.63 -2.31 11.99
C LYS A 120 10.62 -1.80 10.97
N ILE A 121 11.12 -1.15 9.94
CA ILE A 121 10.33 -0.58 8.84
C ILE A 121 10.75 -1.22 7.53
N VAL A 122 9.82 -1.86 6.83
CA VAL A 122 10.07 -2.57 5.58
C VAL A 122 9.30 -1.89 4.46
N CYS A 123 10.01 -1.28 3.51
CA CYS A 123 9.43 -0.42 2.49
C CYS A 123 9.23 -1.16 1.16
N PHE A 124 8.02 -1.09 0.62
CA PHE A 124 7.60 -1.53 -0.71
C PHE A 124 7.12 -0.32 -1.49
N LEU A 125 8.06 0.52 -1.93
CA LEU A 125 7.78 1.77 -2.65
C LEU A 125 8.05 1.59 -4.15
N ASP A 126 7.46 2.46 -4.98
CA ASP A 126 7.62 2.39 -6.43
C ASP A 126 9.09 2.53 -6.85
N ASN A 127 9.50 1.84 -7.91
CA ASN A 127 10.85 1.89 -8.49
C ASN A 127 11.12 3.17 -9.29
N ASP A 128 10.34 4.23 -9.07
CA ASP A 128 10.52 5.51 -9.71
C ASP A 128 11.26 6.53 -8.80
N THR A 129 11.47 7.73 -9.32
CA THR A 129 12.16 8.80 -8.60
C THR A 129 11.43 9.22 -7.32
N ALA A 130 10.09 9.17 -7.31
CA ALA A 130 9.30 9.58 -6.16
C ALA A 130 9.42 8.56 -5.01
N GLY A 131 9.31 7.26 -5.33
CA GLY A 131 9.51 6.18 -4.35
C GLY A 131 10.92 6.17 -3.75
N LYS A 132 11.97 6.36 -4.58
CA LYS A 132 13.35 6.47 -4.10
C LYS A 132 13.57 7.66 -3.18
N LYS A 133 12.99 8.83 -3.49
CA LYS A 133 13.03 10.01 -2.62
C LYS A 133 12.28 9.75 -1.31
N ALA A 134 11.12 9.10 -1.36
CA ALA A 134 10.36 8.75 -0.18
C ALA A 134 11.14 7.81 0.73
N PHE A 135 11.80 6.78 0.18
CA PHE A 135 12.67 5.88 0.94
C PHE A 135 13.81 6.64 1.63
N SER A 136 14.50 7.52 0.90
CA SER A 136 15.56 8.36 1.49
C SER A 136 15.04 9.27 2.60
N SER A 137 13.83 9.83 2.43
CA SER A 137 13.18 10.65 3.45
C SER A 137 12.84 9.86 4.72
N ILE A 138 12.35 8.61 4.59
CA ILE A 138 12.10 7.72 5.73
C ILE A 138 13.39 7.51 6.53
N LYS A 139 14.50 7.20 5.84
CA LYS A 139 15.80 7.01 6.49
C LYS A 139 16.29 8.26 7.24
N MET A 140 16.10 9.44 6.66
CA MET A 140 16.48 10.69 7.32
C MET A 140 15.60 11.03 8.52
N MET A 141 14.30 10.74 8.45
CA MET A 141 13.35 10.99 9.53
C MET A 141 13.51 10.03 10.72
N LEU A 142 14.01 8.82 10.47
CA LEU A 142 14.02 7.72 11.43
C LEU A 142 15.41 7.02 11.46
N PRO A 143 16.49 7.77 11.76
CA PRO A 143 17.87 7.26 11.67
C PRO A 143 18.16 6.10 12.63
N ASP A 144 17.43 6.02 13.75
CA ASP A 144 17.63 5.00 14.79
C ASP A 144 16.82 3.71 14.53
N LYS A 145 16.06 3.63 13.42
CA LYS A 145 15.22 2.48 13.10
C LYS A 145 15.89 1.55 12.11
N GLN A 146 15.55 0.27 12.17
CA GLN A 146 15.94 -0.71 11.14
C GLN A 146 15.05 -0.51 9.92
N ILE A 147 15.63 -0.02 8.81
CA ILE A 147 14.87 0.29 7.59
C ILE A 147 15.38 -0.56 6.43
N ALA A 148 14.49 -1.35 5.85
CA ALA A 148 14.79 -2.21 4.70
C ALA A 148 14.03 -1.75 3.45
N ASP A 149 14.71 -1.73 2.30
CA ASP A 149 14.12 -1.48 0.98
C ASP A 149 13.89 -2.82 0.28
N MET A 150 12.65 -3.09 -0.08
CA MET A 150 12.24 -4.32 -0.77
C MET A 150 11.97 -4.09 -2.26
N SER A 151 12.22 -2.91 -2.79
CA SER A 151 12.02 -2.58 -4.21
C SER A 151 12.83 -3.48 -5.15
N HIS A 152 13.94 -4.05 -4.67
CA HIS A 152 14.76 -5.02 -5.40
C HIS A 152 14.00 -6.31 -5.78
N LEU A 153 12.92 -6.66 -5.07
CA LEU A 153 12.11 -7.85 -5.38
C LEU A 153 11.34 -7.70 -6.69
N TYR A 154 11.03 -6.48 -7.07
CA TYR A 154 10.30 -6.13 -8.28
C TYR A 154 11.06 -5.12 -9.15
N GLN A 155 12.40 -5.20 -9.17
CA GLN A 155 13.25 -4.23 -9.88
C GLN A 155 13.00 -4.14 -11.40
N LYS A 156 12.37 -5.16 -12.01
CA LYS A 156 11.98 -5.17 -13.44
C LYS A 156 10.60 -4.53 -13.69
N HIS A 157 9.89 -4.17 -12.64
CA HIS A 157 8.56 -3.61 -12.65
C HIS A 157 8.56 -2.28 -11.91
N LYS A 158 7.59 -1.43 -12.23
CA LYS A 158 7.43 -0.16 -11.55
C LYS A 158 7.11 -0.34 -10.06
N ASP A 159 6.22 -1.26 -9.77
CA ASP A 159 5.67 -1.52 -8.45
C ASP A 159 5.32 -3.00 -8.26
N LEU A 160 4.95 -3.35 -7.04
CA LEU A 160 4.59 -4.73 -6.68
C LEU A 160 3.31 -5.20 -7.39
N SER A 161 2.37 -4.29 -7.66
CA SER A 161 1.13 -4.60 -8.37
C SER A 161 1.38 -4.95 -9.83
N GLU A 162 2.30 -4.26 -10.50
CA GLU A 162 2.72 -4.58 -11.87
C GLU A 162 3.40 -5.95 -11.92
N MET A 163 4.30 -6.24 -10.98
CA MET A 163 4.92 -7.56 -10.87
C MET A 163 3.88 -8.68 -10.73
N LEU A 164 2.87 -8.50 -9.89
CA LEU A 164 1.80 -9.50 -9.74
C LEU A 164 1.02 -9.69 -11.05
N GLN A 165 0.71 -8.59 -11.75
CA GLN A 165 -0.04 -8.65 -13.02
C GLN A 165 0.71 -9.41 -14.11
N GLU A 166 2.03 -9.25 -14.20
CA GLU A 166 2.86 -9.90 -15.23
C GLU A 166 3.28 -11.32 -14.88
N SER A 167 3.17 -11.72 -13.61
CA SER A 167 3.51 -13.08 -13.17
C SER A 167 2.66 -14.14 -13.89
N ARG A 168 3.29 -15.10 -14.57
CA ARG A 168 2.60 -16.26 -15.18
C ARG A 168 2.40 -17.32 -14.12
N GLY A 169 1.20 -17.35 -13.50
CA GLY A 169 0.81 -18.42 -12.56
C GLY A 169 1.73 -18.48 -11.33
N PHE A 170 1.39 -17.77 -10.26
CA PHE A 170 2.14 -17.86 -9.01
C PHE A 170 1.89 -19.21 -8.34
N SER A 171 2.83 -20.14 -8.52
CA SER A 171 3.05 -21.20 -7.54
C SER A 171 3.74 -20.54 -6.34
N SER A 172 3.03 -20.51 -5.21
CA SER A 172 3.46 -20.00 -3.90
C SER A 172 4.91 -20.31 -3.59
N LYS A 173 5.81 -19.32 -3.59
CA LYS A 173 7.00 -19.25 -2.74
C LYS A 173 7.89 -18.08 -3.16
N LEU A 174 7.58 -16.85 -2.74
CA LEU A 174 8.64 -15.89 -2.47
C LEU A 174 9.20 -16.27 -1.08
N SER A 175 10.28 -17.02 -1.04
CA SER A 175 11.03 -17.24 0.20
C SER A 175 11.87 -16.00 0.48
N LEU A 176 11.29 -15.02 1.17
CA LEU A 176 12.05 -13.91 1.72
C LEU A 176 12.54 -14.31 3.11
N LYS A 177 13.86 -14.46 3.25
CA LYS A 177 14.51 -14.39 4.56
C LYS A 177 14.64 -12.89 4.90
N LEU A 178 13.82 -12.41 5.82
CA LEU A 178 13.96 -11.11 6.48
C LEU A 178 15.04 -11.18 7.55
#